data_46938b4192426a57d4db7e47eca95a0b
#
_entry.id   46938b4192426a57d4db7e47eca95a0b
#
_cell.length_a   1.000
_cell.length_b   1.000
_cell.length_c   1.000
_cell.angle_alpha   90.00
_cell.angle_beta   90.00
_cell.angle_gamma   90.00
#
_symmetry.space_group_name_H-M   'P 1'
#
loop_
_entity.id
_entity.type
_entity.pdbx_description
1 polymer ?
#
loop_
_entity_poly.entity_id
_entity_poly.type
_entity_poly.pdbx_seq_one_letter_code
_entity_poly.pdbx_strand_id
1 'polypeptide(L)'
;AQVNAPLNDDGTFIREKVKARRDADYPVVTPDQVELMDVAPQQIASIAASLIPFLEHDDANRALMGSNMMRQAVPLLKTEAPIVGTGIEKQLCEDSRTQITAEGDGVIDFVDATTIRILYDRTDDEEFVSFEPALKEYRIPKFRKTNQSMTIDLRPICTKGQRVKKGDILTEGYSTANGELALGKNLLVAYMPWKGYNYEDAIVLNERVVREDILTSVPVSYTHLTLPTN
;
A
#
# COMPACT_ATOMS: atom_id res chain seq x y z
N ALA A 1 -8.55 5.15 27.14
CA ALA A 1 -9.45 6.28 26.80
C ALA A 1 -10.00 6.15 25.38
N GLN A 2 -11.05 6.86 25.08
CA GLN A 2 -11.60 6.94 23.73
C GLN A 2 -10.73 7.80 22.82
N VAL A 3 -10.64 7.45 21.55
CA VAL A 3 -9.84 8.12 20.52
C VAL A 3 -10.18 9.62 20.33
N ASN A 4 -11.40 10.02 20.61
CA ASN A 4 -11.86 11.40 20.46
C ASN A 4 -11.56 12.29 21.67
N ALA A 5 -10.82 11.79 22.65
CA ALA A 5 -10.35 12.62 23.76
C ALA A 5 -9.31 13.62 23.23
N PRO A 6 -9.49 14.93 23.40
CA PRO A 6 -8.56 15.91 22.87
C PRO A 6 -7.22 15.84 23.60
N LEU A 7 -6.13 15.85 22.83
CA LEU A 7 -4.76 15.83 23.30
C LEU A 7 -4.06 17.16 22.97
N ASN A 8 -3.10 17.54 23.81
CA ASN A 8 -2.09 18.54 23.51
C ASN A 8 -1.06 17.97 22.52
N ASP A 9 -0.23 18.85 21.96
CA ASP A 9 0.88 18.45 21.09
C ASP A 9 1.89 17.54 21.79
N ASP A 10 1.98 17.62 23.12
CA ASP A 10 2.81 16.76 23.98
C ASP A 10 2.20 15.35 24.25
N GLY A 11 1.03 15.06 23.69
CA GLY A 11 0.32 13.78 23.94
C GLY A 11 -0.41 13.71 25.27
N THR A 12 -0.49 14.79 26.04
CA THR A 12 -1.23 14.85 27.31
C THR A 12 -2.70 15.21 27.08
N PHE A 13 -3.60 14.76 27.94
CA PHE A 13 -5.02 15.11 27.82
C PHE A 13 -5.28 16.57 28.19
N ILE A 14 -6.04 17.28 27.36
CA ILE A 14 -6.46 18.68 27.63
C ILE A 14 -7.48 18.75 28.77
N ARG A 15 -8.33 17.72 28.89
CA ARG A 15 -9.41 17.69 29.87
C ARG A 15 -8.98 17.04 31.18
N GLU A 16 -9.41 17.62 32.29
CA GLU A 16 -9.20 17.05 33.65
C GLU A 16 -9.90 15.71 33.86
N LYS A 17 -10.92 15.42 33.08
CA LYS A 17 -11.68 14.16 33.13
C LYS A 17 -11.88 13.60 31.75
N VAL A 18 -11.59 12.31 31.60
CA VAL A 18 -11.64 11.60 30.33
C VAL A 18 -12.53 10.37 30.48
N LYS A 19 -13.35 10.10 29.46
CA LYS A 19 -14.16 8.89 29.41
C LYS A 19 -13.25 7.72 29.01
N ALA A 20 -13.19 6.72 29.86
CA ALA A 20 -12.41 5.51 29.66
C ALA A 20 -13.30 4.27 29.73
N ARG A 21 -12.79 3.13 29.28
CA ARG A 21 -13.41 1.82 29.47
C ARG A 21 -12.62 1.06 30.54
N ARG A 22 -13.35 0.48 31.49
CA ARG A 22 -12.81 -0.47 32.47
C ARG A 22 -13.75 -1.66 32.53
N ASP A 23 -13.27 -2.81 32.07
CA ASP A 23 -14.07 -4.03 31.91
C ASP A 23 -15.32 -3.80 31.05
N ALA A 24 -16.52 -3.90 31.63
CA ALA A 24 -17.80 -3.65 30.95
C ALA A 24 -18.34 -2.23 31.11
N ASP A 25 -17.74 -1.41 31.98
CA ASP A 25 -18.21 -0.06 32.29
C ASP A 25 -17.42 1.03 31.57
N TYR A 26 -18.06 2.21 31.47
CA TYR A 26 -17.46 3.39 30.83
C TYR A 26 -17.37 4.57 31.83
N PRO A 27 -16.51 4.47 32.86
CA PRO A 27 -16.37 5.50 33.86
C PRO A 27 -15.68 6.75 33.27
N VAL A 28 -15.94 7.88 33.91
CA VAL A 28 -15.18 9.12 33.68
C VAL A 28 -14.09 9.20 34.75
N VAL A 29 -12.84 9.17 34.32
CA VAL A 29 -11.67 9.07 35.18
C VAL A 29 -10.71 10.26 34.97
N THR A 30 -9.80 10.46 35.90
CA THR A 30 -8.69 11.42 35.72
C THR A 30 -7.65 10.87 34.73
N PRO A 31 -6.89 11.73 34.04
CA PRO A 31 -5.87 11.30 33.07
C PRO A 31 -4.86 10.30 33.64
N ASP A 32 -4.48 10.44 34.90
CA ASP A 32 -3.49 9.58 35.59
C ASP A 32 -3.96 8.11 35.71
N GLN A 33 -5.25 7.85 35.58
CA GLN A 33 -5.83 6.51 35.63
C GLN A 33 -5.98 5.87 34.24
N VAL A 34 -5.62 6.60 33.18
CA VAL A 34 -5.70 6.11 31.81
C VAL A 34 -4.35 5.51 31.41
N GLU A 35 -4.34 4.20 31.20
CA GLU A 35 -3.14 3.47 30.79
C GLU A 35 -3.02 3.36 29.26
N LEU A 36 -4.17 3.24 28.57
CA LEU A 36 -4.22 2.99 27.12
C LEU A 36 -5.24 3.92 26.48
N MET A 37 -4.98 4.28 25.22
CA MET A 37 -5.89 5.06 24.39
C MET A 37 -6.00 4.45 23.01
N ASP A 38 -7.21 4.47 22.42
CA ASP A 38 -7.41 4.06 21.04
C ASP A 38 -6.66 5.04 20.10
N VAL A 39 -5.95 4.48 19.11
CA VAL A 39 -5.07 5.29 18.23
C VAL A 39 -5.89 6.12 17.24
N ALA A 40 -6.89 5.51 16.61
CA ALA A 40 -7.69 6.18 15.57
C ALA A 40 -9.10 5.58 15.47
N PRO A 41 -10.12 6.40 15.12
CA PRO A 41 -11.50 5.90 14.92
C PRO A 41 -11.61 4.96 13.72
N GLN A 42 -10.72 5.07 12.76
CA GLN A 42 -10.67 4.20 11.57
C GLN A 42 -10.45 2.71 11.89
N GLN A 43 -9.93 2.39 13.07
CA GLN A 43 -9.73 1.00 13.51
C GLN A 43 -11.03 0.19 13.69
N ILE A 44 -12.20 0.84 13.68
CA ILE A 44 -13.50 0.15 13.70
C ILE A 44 -13.71 -0.65 12.41
N ALA A 45 -13.26 -0.13 11.28
CA ALA A 45 -13.31 -0.79 9.97
C ALA A 45 -12.05 -1.59 9.69
N SER A 46 -12.17 -2.71 8.97
CA SER A 46 -11.01 -3.41 8.43
C SER A 46 -10.32 -2.55 7.37
N ILE A 47 -9.03 -2.81 7.12
CA ILE A 47 -8.26 -2.11 6.08
C ILE A 47 -8.96 -2.20 4.72
N ALA A 48 -9.42 -3.40 4.34
CA ALA A 48 -10.10 -3.59 3.07
C ALA A 48 -11.44 -2.84 2.99
N ALA A 49 -12.21 -2.78 4.06
CA ALA A 49 -13.42 -1.96 4.12
C ALA A 49 -13.12 -0.47 4.06
N SER A 50 -12.01 -0.03 4.65
CA SER A 50 -11.57 1.38 4.62
C SER A 50 -11.14 1.87 3.24
N LEU A 51 -10.85 0.97 2.32
CA LEU A 51 -10.51 1.28 0.92
C LEU A 51 -11.73 1.49 0.02
N ILE A 52 -12.95 1.17 0.48
CA ILE A 52 -14.16 1.31 -0.32
C ILE A 52 -14.66 2.75 -0.24
N PRO A 53 -14.63 3.52 -1.35
CA PRO A 53 -15.20 4.85 -1.36
C PRO A 53 -16.73 4.78 -1.25
N PHE A 54 -17.34 5.74 -0.56
CA PHE A 54 -18.80 5.80 -0.34
C PHE A 54 -19.40 4.53 0.28
N LEU A 55 -18.68 3.91 1.20
CA LEU A 55 -19.09 2.66 1.85
C LEU A 55 -20.49 2.74 2.48
N GLU A 56 -20.88 3.91 2.99
CA GLU A 56 -22.17 4.18 3.61
C GLU A 56 -23.36 4.04 2.64
N HIS A 57 -23.13 4.06 1.34
CA HIS A 57 -24.14 3.88 0.31
C HIS A 57 -24.30 2.42 -0.16
N ASP A 58 -23.39 1.54 0.29
CA ASP A 58 -23.39 0.14 -0.12
C ASP A 58 -24.15 -0.74 0.87
N ASP A 59 -24.83 -1.76 0.35
CA ASP A 59 -25.35 -2.84 1.18
C ASP A 59 -24.22 -3.62 1.86
N ALA A 60 -24.42 -4.02 3.12
CA ALA A 60 -23.40 -4.70 3.91
C ALA A 60 -22.89 -5.97 3.26
N ASN A 61 -23.75 -6.76 2.60
CA ASN A 61 -23.38 -7.98 1.90
C ASN A 61 -22.48 -7.67 0.70
N ARG A 62 -22.77 -6.61 -0.06
CA ARG A 62 -21.97 -6.19 -1.22
C ARG A 62 -20.64 -5.57 -0.81
N ALA A 63 -20.61 -4.81 0.27
CA ALA A 63 -19.37 -4.31 0.85
C ALA A 63 -18.44 -5.46 1.31
N LEU A 64 -19.00 -6.50 1.92
CA LEU A 64 -18.24 -7.70 2.28
C LEU A 64 -17.66 -8.40 1.06
N MET A 65 -18.45 -8.61 0.00
CA MET A 65 -17.97 -9.22 -1.24
C MET A 65 -16.86 -8.40 -1.88
N GLY A 66 -17.01 -7.09 -2.02
CA GLY A 66 -16.01 -6.18 -2.56
C GLY A 66 -14.72 -6.18 -1.74
N SER A 67 -14.82 -6.14 -0.42
CA SER A 67 -13.69 -6.25 0.50
C SER A 67 -12.90 -7.56 0.31
N ASN A 68 -13.61 -8.68 0.13
CA ASN A 68 -12.97 -9.97 -0.13
C ASN A 68 -12.29 -10.00 -1.51
N MET A 69 -12.91 -9.41 -2.54
CA MET A 69 -12.34 -9.34 -3.89
C MET A 69 -11.07 -8.49 -3.95
N MET A 70 -11.00 -7.38 -3.21
CA MET A 70 -9.77 -6.57 -3.14
C MET A 70 -8.57 -7.37 -2.64
N ARG A 71 -8.77 -8.29 -1.69
CA ARG A 71 -7.70 -9.16 -1.17
C ARG A 71 -7.23 -10.22 -2.17
N GLN A 72 -8.00 -10.48 -3.22
CA GLN A 72 -7.70 -11.44 -4.28
C GLN A 72 -7.20 -10.75 -5.56
N ALA A 73 -6.97 -9.44 -5.51
CA ALA A 73 -6.49 -8.69 -6.66
C ALA A 73 -5.14 -9.21 -7.16
N VAL A 74 -5.07 -9.41 -8.47
CA VAL A 74 -3.86 -9.91 -9.15
C VAL A 74 -2.97 -8.72 -9.49
N PRO A 75 -1.66 -8.76 -9.18
CA PRO A 75 -0.73 -7.71 -9.61
C PRO A 75 -0.67 -7.59 -11.13
N LEU A 76 -0.96 -6.41 -11.65
CA LEU A 76 -0.90 -6.13 -13.08
C LEU A 76 0.49 -5.63 -13.49
N LEU A 77 0.82 -5.74 -14.79
CA LEU A 77 2.06 -5.20 -15.35
C LEU A 77 2.17 -3.69 -15.19
N LYS A 78 1.06 -2.99 -15.41
CA LYS A 78 0.94 -1.55 -15.17
C LYS A 78 -0.36 -1.29 -14.42
N THR A 79 -0.25 -0.70 -13.26
CA THR A 79 -1.38 -0.28 -12.45
C THR A 79 -1.64 1.22 -12.61
N GLU A 80 -2.79 1.69 -12.18
CA GLU A 80 -3.13 3.11 -12.12
C GLU A 80 -3.70 3.43 -10.74
N ALA A 81 -3.33 4.58 -10.21
CA ALA A 81 -3.93 5.09 -9.00
C ALA A 81 -5.45 5.28 -9.18
N PRO A 82 -6.26 4.96 -8.19
CA PRO A 82 -7.71 5.15 -8.27
C PRO A 82 -8.05 6.63 -8.43
N ILE A 83 -9.00 6.95 -9.31
CA ILE A 83 -9.48 8.33 -9.48
C ILE A 83 -10.25 8.79 -8.24
N VAL A 84 -11.00 7.86 -7.63
CA VAL A 84 -11.73 8.08 -6.38
C VAL A 84 -11.19 7.13 -5.33
N GLY A 85 -10.68 7.69 -4.26
CA GLY A 85 -10.09 6.95 -3.13
C GLY A 85 -10.58 7.47 -1.79
N THR A 86 -10.22 6.80 -0.73
CA THR A 86 -10.57 7.16 0.65
C THR A 86 -9.46 7.97 1.35
N GLY A 87 -8.27 8.05 0.74
CA GLY A 87 -7.09 8.71 1.31
C GLY A 87 -6.19 7.81 2.15
N ILE A 88 -6.60 6.58 2.44
CA ILE A 88 -5.79 5.61 3.21
C ILE A 88 -4.78 4.88 2.32
N GLU A 89 -4.91 4.96 1.00
CA GLU A 89 -4.12 4.24 0.01
C GLU A 89 -2.62 4.56 0.13
N LYS A 90 -2.29 5.83 0.35
CA LYS A 90 -0.91 6.28 0.53
C LYS A 90 -0.30 5.72 1.82
N GLN A 91 -1.01 5.86 2.93
CA GLN A 91 -0.56 5.35 4.23
C GLN A 91 -0.37 3.83 4.19
N LEU A 92 -1.25 3.10 3.49
CA LEU A 92 -1.11 1.65 3.31
C LEU A 92 0.18 1.27 2.58
N CYS A 93 0.55 2.01 1.54
CA CYS A 93 1.80 1.77 0.82
C CYS A 93 3.03 2.03 1.69
N GLU A 94 3.02 3.10 2.46
CA GLU A 94 4.11 3.45 3.37
C GLU A 94 4.27 2.40 4.47
N ASP A 95 3.18 2.04 5.14
CA ASP A 95 3.17 1.10 6.27
C ASP A 95 3.45 -0.34 5.84
N SER A 96 3.02 -0.74 4.63
CA SER A 96 3.28 -2.09 4.09
C SER A 96 4.74 -2.33 3.72
N ARG A 97 5.53 -1.28 3.56
CA ARG A 97 6.93 -1.33 3.14
C ARG A 97 7.15 -2.12 1.83
N THR A 98 6.14 -2.15 0.97
CA THR A 98 6.26 -2.78 -0.36
C THR A 98 7.12 -1.96 -1.30
N GLN A 99 7.18 -0.65 -1.10
CA GLN A 99 8.04 0.28 -1.81
C GLN A 99 9.33 0.52 -1.01
N ILE A 100 10.41 0.78 -1.72
CA ILE A 100 11.66 1.23 -1.10
C ILE A 100 11.59 2.75 -1.01
N THR A 101 11.76 3.27 0.19
CA THR A 101 11.78 4.71 0.47
C THR A 101 13.14 5.14 0.98
N ALA A 102 13.50 6.41 0.77
CA ALA A 102 14.72 6.98 1.29
C ALA A 102 14.64 7.13 2.82
N GLU A 103 15.67 6.68 3.53
CA GLU A 103 15.74 6.73 5.00
C GLU A 103 16.23 8.07 5.53
N GLY A 104 16.89 8.86 4.70
CA GLY A 104 17.43 10.18 5.02
C GLY A 104 17.54 11.06 3.78
N ASP A 105 18.02 12.27 3.99
CA ASP A 105 18.32 13.20 2.90
C ASP A 105 19.65 12.82 2.25
N GLY A 106 19.72 12.88 0.92
CA GLY A 106 20.92 12.48 0.21
C GLY A 106 20.84 12.64 -1.31
N VAL A 107 21.83 12.08 -1.99
CA VAL A 107 21.95 12.11 -3.45
C VAL A 107 22.10 10.70 -3.99
N ILE A 108 21.40 10.42 -5.07
CA ILE A 108 21.45 9.12 -5.73
C ILE A 108 22.75 9.04 -6.54
N ASP A 109 23.65 8.13 -6.13
CA ASP A 109 24.93 7.90 -6.81
C ASP A 109 24.78 6.97 -8.01
N PHE A 110 24.01 5.89 -7.85
CA PHE A 110 23.84 4.88 -8.88
C PHE A 110 22.44 4.30 -8.90
N VAL A 111 21.90 4.07 -10.10
CA VAL A 111 20.60 3.39 -10.31
C VAL A 111 20.73 2.45 -11.50
N ASP A 112 20.32 1.21 -11.29
CA ASP A 112 20.01 0.27 -12.35
C ASP A 112 18.70 -0.48 -12.06
N ALA A 113 18.35 -1.47 -12.91
CA ALA A 113 17.10 -2.22 -12.74
C ALA A 113 17.03 -3.02 -11.44
N THR A 114 18.17 -3.31 -10.80
CA THR A 114 18.28 -4.22 -9.64
C THR A 114 18.79 -3.54 -8.39
N THR A 115 19.42 -2.38 -8.53
CA THR A 115 20.16 -1.74 -7.44
C THR A 115 20.03 -0.23 -7.48
N ILE A 116 19.78 0.36 -6.32
CA ILE A 116 19.86 1.81 -6.09
C ILE A 116 20.90 2.05 -5.01
N ARG A 117 21.85 2.98 -5.26
CA ARG A 117 22.80 3.45 -4.25
C ARG A 117 22.55 4.92 -3.95
N ILE A 118 22.47 5.23 -2.68
CA ILE A 118 22.25 6.59 -2.17
C ILE A 118 23.39 6.95 -1.25
N LEU A 119 23.97 8.12 -1.48
CA LEU A 119 24.88 8.77 -0.56
C LEU A 119 24.08 9.71 0.31
N TYR A 120 23.92 9.36 1.58
CA TYR A 120 23.16 10.16 2.55
C TYR A 120 24.01 11.31 3.09
N ASP A 121 23.38 12.48 3.20
CA ASP A 121 23.94 13.62 3.90
C ASP A 121 23.89 13.32 5.42
N ARG A 122 25.07 13.27 6.06
CA ARG A 122 25.20 13.05 7.51
C ARG A 122 25.85 14.23 8.17
N THR A 123 25.43 14.52 9.38
CA THR A 123 26.13 15.46 10.27
C THR A 123 27.31 14.75 10.92
N ASP A 124 28.32 15.50 11.35
CA ASP A 124 29.52 14.95 12.01
C ASP A 124 29.16 14.14 13.28
N ASP A 125 28.10 14.55 13.98
CA ASP A 125 27.59 13.85 15.17
C ASP A 125 26.92 12.51 14.80
N GLU A 126 26.16 12.47 13.71
CA GLU A 126 25.54 11.24 13.21
C GLU A 126 26.59 10.27 12.67
N GLU A 127 27.64 10.75 12.03
CA GLU A 127 28.74 9.91 11.55
C GLU A 127 29.52 9.28 12.69
N PHE A 128 29.68 9.98 13.81
CA PHE A 128 30.32 9.46 15.00
C PHE A 128 29.49 8.40 15.76
N VAL A 129 28.16 8.54 15.76
CA VAL A 129 27.25 7.63 16.49
C VAL A 129 26.81 6.44 15.63
N SER A 130 26.70 6.62 14.31
CA SER A 130 26.23 5.58 13.39
C SER A 130 27.35 4.72 12.88
N PHE A 131 27.23 3.40 13.06
CA PHE A 131 28.17 2.41 12.49
C PHE A 131 27.82 2.06 11.01
N GLU A 132 26.77 2.60 10.46
CA GLU A 132 26.36 2.33 9.08
C GLU A 132 27.16 3.23 8.08
N PRO A 133 27.55 2.72 6.90
CA PRO A 133 28.19 3.54 5.89
C PRO A 133 27.25 4.61 5.35
N ALA A 134 27.79 5.80 5.00
CA ALA A 134 27.00 6.88 4.39
C ALA A 134 26.42 6.47 3.01
N LEU A 135 27.12 5.59 2.29
CA LEU A 135 26.65 5.00 1.04
C LEU A 135 25.82 3.75 1.34
N LYS A 136 24.53 3.81 1.09
CA LYS A 136 23.60 2.68 1.30
C LYS A 136 23.15 2.10 -0.04
N GLU A 137 23.17 0.76 -0.12
CA GLU A 137 22.74 0.01 -1.31
C GLU A 137 21.39 -0.64 -1.04
N TYR A 138 20.41 -0.37 -1.91
CA TYR A 138 19.09 -0.99 -1.91
C TYR A 138 18.98 -1.95 -3.10
N ARG A 139 18.65 -3.20 -2.82
CA ARG A 139 18.39 -4.20 -3.85
C ARG A 139 16.91 -4.27 -4.19
N ILE A 140 16.60 -4.15 -5.47
CA ILE A 140 15.26 -4.17 -6.01
C ILE A 140 14.87 -5.61 -6.34
N PRO A 141 13.81 -6.16 -5.72
CA PRO A 141 13.33 -7.50 -6.07
C PRO A 141 12.77 -7.51 -7.50
N LYS A 142 13.25 -8.47 -8.30
CA LYS A 142 12.81 -8.69 -9.67
C LYS A 142 12.19 -10.08 -9.81
N PHE A 143 11.02 -10.14 -10.44
CA PHE A 143 10.30 -11.38 -10.78
C PHE A 143 10.20 -12.39 -9.63
N ARG A 144 10.10 -11.91 -8.41
CA ARG A 144 9.98 -12.75 -7.23
C ARG A 144 8.58 -13.38 -7.21
N LYS A 145 8.53 -14.71 -7.05
CA LYS A 145 7.26 -15.45 -6.94
C LYS A 145 6.58 -15.20 -5.59
N THR A 146 5.27 -14.94 -5.62
CA THR A 146 4.39 -14.94 -4.43
C THR A 146 3.86 -16.34 -4.13
N ASN A 147 3.22 -16.51 -2.96
CA ASN A 147 2.56 -17.79 -2.60
C ASN A 147 1.44 -18.18 -3.58
N GLN A 148 0.78 -17.21 -4.21
CA GLN A 148 -0.26 -17.43 -5.21
C GLN A 148 0.30 -17.54 -6.65
N SER A 149 1.58 -17.80 -6.80
CA SER A 149 2.27 -17.93 -8.09
C SER A 149 2.21 -16.68 -8.98
N MET A 150 2.05 -15.51 -8.38
CA MET A 150 2.13 -14.22 -9.06
C MET A 150 3.54 -13.63 -8.98
N THR A 151 3.82 -12.62 -9.79
CA THR A 151 5.13 -11.98 -9.89
C THR A 151 5.17 -10.66 -9.14
N ILE A 152 6.15 -10.49 -8.25
CA ILE A 152 6.56 -9.19 -7.71
C ILE A 152 7.69 -8.64 -8.57
N ASP A 153 7.49 -7.48 -9.14
CA ASP A 153 8.50 -6.75 -9.91
C ASP A 153 8.46 -5.27 -9.55
N LEU A 154 9.52 -4.77 -8.94
CA LEU A 154 9.67 -3.35 -8.63
C LEU A 154 10.57 -2.67 -9.66
N ARG A 155 10.27 -1.42 -9.98
CA ARG A 155 11.02 -0.58 -10.90
C ARG A 155 11.50 0.68 -10.19
N PRO A 156 12.76 1.12 -10.41
CA PRO A 156 13.21 2.40 -9.92
C PRO A 156 12.49 3.53 -10.66
N ILE A 157 12.09 4.56 -9.92
CA ILE A 157 11.51 5.80 -10.47
C ILE A 157 12.47 6.98 -10.35
N CYS A 158 13.53 6.80 -9.60
CA CYS A 158 14.56 7.80 -9.38
C CYS A 158 15.66 7.77 -10.45
N THR A 159 16.38 8.86 -10.63
CA THR A 159 17.47 9.00 -11.58
C THR A 159 18.80 9.31 -10.89
N LYS A 160 19.91 8.90 -11.49
CA LYS A 160 21.25 9.21 -10.98
C LYS A 160 21.45 10.73 -10.84
N GLY A 161 22.00 11.17 -9.71
CA GLY A 161 22.23 12.57 -9.38
C GLY A 161 21.01 13.30 -8.81
N GLN A 162 19.85 12.65 -8.72
CA GLN A 162 18.67 13.22 -8.11
C GLN A 162 18.87 13.37 -6.59
N ARG A 163 18.48 14.53 -6.05
CA ARG A 163 18.45 14.74 -4.62
C ARG A 163 17.14 14.18 -4.06
N VAL A 164 17.22 13.41 -2.99
CA VAL A 164 16.09 12.79 -2.29
C VAL A 164 16.03 13.26 -0.86
N LYS A 165 14.82 13.30 -0.31
CA LYS A 165 14.53 13.59 1.08
C LYS A 165 14.08 12.32 1.78
N LYS A 166 14.17 12.35 3.10
CA LYS A 166 13.62 11.26 3.95
C LYS A 166 12.15 11.02 3.64
N GLY A 167 11.81 9.77 3.31
CA GLY A 167 10.46 9.34 2.94
C GLY A 167 10.15 9.38 1.46
N ASP A 168 11.04 9.92 0.60
CA ASP A 168 10.83 9.90 -0.85
C ASP A 168 10.82 8.45 -1.38
N ILE A 169 9.89 8.18 -2.30
CA ILE A 169 9.71 6.86 -2.89
C ILE A 169 10.74 6.64 -4.00
N LEU A 170 11.47 5.54 -3.92
CA LEU A 170 12.54 5.19 -4.86
C LEU A 170 12.12 4.18 -5.91
N THR A 171 11.13 3.35 -5.56
CA THR A 171 10.66 2.27 -6.44
C THR A 171 9.16 2.25 -6.56
N GLU A 172 8.67 1.79 -7.70
CA GLU A 172 7.26 1.60 -8.01
C GLU A 172 7.03 0.22 -8.62
N GLY A 173 5.81 -0.26 -8.55
CA GLY A 173 5.40 -1.56 -9.07
C GLY A 173 4.66 -2.37 -8.01
N TYR A 174 4.22 -3.58 -8.36
CA TYR A 174 3.48 -4.46 -7.47
C TYR A 174 2.28 -3.77 -6.80
N SER A 175 1.25 -3.50 -7.61
CA SER A 175 0.00 -2.87 -7.15
C SER A 175 0.17 -1.49 -6.50
N THR A 176 1.18 -0.75 -6.92
CA THR A 176 1.41 0.63 -6.47
C THR A 176 1.61 1.55 -7.66
N ALA A 177 1.11 2.77 -7.56
CA ALA A 177 1.31 3.83 -8.54
C ALA A 177 1.34 5.18 -7.84
N ASN A 178 2.31 6.03 -8.18
CA ASN A 178 2.49 7.36 -7.57
C ASN A 178 2.57 7.36 -6.03
N GLY A 179 3.04 6.27 -5.43
CA GLY A 179 3.10 6.12 -3.98
C GLY A 179 1.79 5.73 -3.31
N GLU A 180 0.78 5.40 -4.08
CA GLU A 180 -0.54 4.97 -3.59
C GLU A 180 -0.81 3.52 -3.98
N LEU A 181 -1.70 2.88 -3.23
CA LEU A 181 -2.17 1.55 -3.56
C LEU A 181 -3.00 1.59 -4.85
N ALA A 182 -2.57 0.82 -5.85
CA ALA A 182 -3.20 0.73 -7.16
C ALA A 182 -3.41 -0.75 -7.51
N LEU A 183 -4.58 -1.29 -7.18
CA LEU A 183 -4.89 -2.71 -7.37
C LEU A 183 -5.26 -3.06 -8.82
N GLY A 184 -5.54 -2.07 -9.67
CA GLY A 184 -6.04 -2.31 -11.01
C GLY A 184 -5.90 -1.12 -11.95
N LYS A 185 -6.91 -0.95 -12.81
CA LYS A 185 -7.02 0.08 -13.83
C LYS A 185 -8.35 0.81 -13.73
N ASN A 186 -8.35 2.08 -14.09
CA ASN A 186 -9.58 2.84 -14.27
C ASN A 186 -10.17 2.54 -15.63
N LEU A 187 -11.36 1.93 -15.65
CA LEU A 187 -12.05 1.54 -16.89
C LEU A 187 -13.35 2.31 -17.05
N LEU A 188 -13.67 2.68 -18.27
CA LEU A 188 -14.98 3.22 -18.59
C LEU A 188 -15.98 2.07 -18.69
N VAL A 189 -17.02 2.09 -17.86
CA VAL A 189 -18.02 1.02 -17.75
C VAL A 189 -19.40 1.56 -18.17
N ALA A 190 -20.13 0.79 -18.97
CA ALA A 190 -21.53 1.04 -19.26
C ALA A 190 -22.41 -0.03 -18.58
N TYR A 191 -23.34 0.42 -17.74
CA TYR A 191 -24.32 -0.45 -17.07
C TYR A 191 -25.56 -0.58 -17.94
N MET A 192 -25.55 -1.57 -18.83
CA MET A 192 -26.68 -1.80 -19.76
C MET A 192 -26.72 -3.24 -20.23
N PRO A 193 -27.89 -3.82 -20.56
CA PRO A 193 -27.97 -5.07 -21.28
C PRO A 193 -27.33 -4.95 -22.67
N TRP A 194 -26.50 -5.91 -23.07
CA TRP A 194 -25.85 -5.90 -24.37
C TRP A 194 -26.11 -7.20 -25.13
N LYS A 195 -27.15 -7.23 -25.93
CA LYS A 195 -27.52 -8.36 -26.83
C LYS A 195 -27.54 -9.74 -26.15
N GLY A 196 -27.75 -9.76 -24.83
CA GLY A 196 -27.72 -10.99 -24.01
C GLY A 196 -26.33 -11.53 -23.66
N TYR A 197 -25.25 -10.94 -24.16
CA TYR A 197 -23.89 -11.42 -23.90
C TYR A 197 -23.39 -11.12 -22.46
N ASN A 198 -24.06 -10.23 -21.75
CA ASN A 198 -23.77 -9.91 -20.35
C ASN A 198 -24.87 -10.41 -19.40
N TYR A 199 -25.48 -11.54 -19.72
CA TYR A 199 -26.47 -12.21 -18.86
C TYR A 199 -25.82 -12.69 -17.55
N GLU A 200 -26.51 -12.51 -16.42
CA GLU A 200 -26.02 -12.79 -15.06
C GLU A 200 -24.72 -12.03 -14.73
N ASP A 201 -23.65 -12.76 -14.40
CA ASP A 201 -22.35 -12.22 -14.01
C ASP A 201 -21.38 -12.05 -15.20
N ALA A 202 -21.86 -12.22 -16.43
CA ALA A 202 -21.04 -12.07 -17.62
C ALA A 202 -20.72 -10.59 -17.89
N ILE A 203 -19.49 -10.31 -18.27
CA ILE A 203 -18.99 -8.98 -18.61
C ILE A 203 -18.47 -8.99 -20.06
N VAL A 204 -18.96 -8.03 -20.88
CA VAL A 204 -18.44 -7.82 -22.23
C VAL A 204 -17.29 -6.85 -22.16
N LEU A 205 -16.12 -7.25 -22.66
CA LEU A 205 -14.91 -6.44 -22.71
C LEU A 205 -14.65 -5.94 -24.14
N ASN A 206 -14.13 -4.72 -24.23
CA ASN A 206 -13.63 -4.20 -25.50
C ASN A 206 -12.29 -4.89 -25.87
N GLU A 207 -12.08 -5.21 -27.14
CA GLU A 207 -10.83 -5.82 -27.64
C GLU A 207 -9.58 -5.00 -27.30
N ARG A 208 -9.71 -3.70 -27.16
CA ARG A 208 -8.63 -2.80 -26.73
C ARG A 208 -7.98 -3.26 -25.41
N VAL A 209 -8.78 -3.77 -24.46
CA VAL A 209 -8.29 -4.24 -23.15
C VAL A 209 -7.26 -5.36 -23.32
N VAL A 210 -7.47 -6.24 -24.28
CA VAL A 210 -6.56 -7.35 -24.62
C VAL A 210 -5.38 -6.87 -25.46
N ARG A 211 -5.64 -6.05 -26.48
CA ARG A 211 -4.62 -5.60 -27.43
C ARG A 211 -3.57 -4.67 -26.79
N GLU A 212 -3.97 -3.85 -25.82
CA GLU A 212 -3.10 -2.90 -25.13
C GLU A 212 -2.57 -3.46 -23.78
N ASP A 213 -2.78 -4.74 -23.48
CA ASP A 213 -2.34 -5.40 -22.24
C ASP A 213 -2.78 -4.67 -20.96
N ILE A 214 -4.00 -4.08 -20.97
CA ILE A 214 -4.46 -3.21 -19.88
C ILE A 214 -4.58 -3.96 -18.56
N LEU A 215 -5.12 -5.20 -18.58
CA LEU A 215 -5.32 -6.05 -17.40
C LEU A 215 -4.36 -7.25 -17.37
N THR A 216 -3.26 -7.18 -18.08
CA THR A 216 -2.31 -8.30 -18.19
C THR A 216 -1.49 -8.45 -16.91
N SER A 217 -1.33 -9.71 -16.50
CA SER A 217 -0.50 -10.13 -15.36
C SER A 217 0.46 -11.23 -15.79
N VAL A 218 1.52 -11.45 -15.01
CA VAL A 218 2.54 -12.47 -15.26
C VAL A 218 2.48 -13.53 -14.15
N PRO A 219 1.81 -14.68 -14.36
CA PRO A 219 1.88 -15.81 -13.45
C PRO A 219 3.23 -16.53 -13.60
N VAL A 220 3.81 -16.95 -12.47
CA VAL A 220 5.06 -17.72 -12.44
C VAL A 220 4.73 -19.20 -12.25
N SER A 221 4.95 -20.01 -13.30
CA SER A 221 4.89 -21.46 -13.18
C SER A 221 6.28 -22.07 -13.33
N TYR A 222 6.65 -22.95 -12.41
CA TYR A 222 7.85 -23.75 -12.53
C TYR A 222 7.46 -25.12 -13.10
N THR A 223 7.84 -25.40 -14.34
CA THR A 223 7.78 -26.73 -14.91
C THR A 223 9.11 -27.45 -14.63
N HIS A 224 9.07 -28.51 -13.85
CA HIS A 224 10.22 -29.41 -13.72
C HIS A 224 10.28 -30.30 -14.97
N LEU A 225 11.21 -29.98 -15.86
CA LEU A 225 11.60 -30.91 -16.92
C LEU A 225 12.48 -31.99 -16.28
N THR A 226 11.92 -33.14 -15.97
CA THR A 226 12.73 -34.34 -15.69
C THR A 226 13.35 -34.77 -16.99
N LEU A 227 14.67 -34.60 -17.14
CA LEU A 227 15.40 -35.23 -18.21
C LEU A 227 15.29 -36.76 -18.04
N PRO A 228 14.97 -37.53 -19.11
CA PRO A 228 14.99 -38.96 -19.00
C PRO A 228 16.42 -39.40 -18.65
N THR A 229 16.55 -40.02 -17.50
CA THR A 229 17.78 -40.73 -17.12
C THR A 229 17.84 -41.99 -17.95
N ASN A 230 18.77 -42.03 -18.90
CA ASN A 230 19.18 -43.26 -19.57
C ASN A 230 19.95 -44.14 -18.59
#